data_8ebebe35a077318d5492e9cbbb1462f7
#
_entry.id   8ebebe35a077318d5492e9cbbb1462f7
#
_cell.length_a   1.000
_cell.length_b   1.000
_cell.length_c   1.000
_cell.angle_alpha   90.00
_cell.angle_beta   90.00
_cell.angle_gamma   90.00
#
_symmetry.space_group_name_H-M   'P 1'
#
loop_
_entity.id
_entity.type
_entity.pdbx_description
1 polymer ?
#
loop_
_entity_poly.entity_id
_entity_poly.type
_entity_poly.pdbx_seq_one_letter_code
_entity_poly.pdbx_strand_id
1 'polypeptide(L)'
;MHECCTQDGFLATPTELDNYRRVWGRDGAIIGLAALLTDDGKLIDGCRRTLTTLARHQGPHGEIPSNVDPKTDRVSYGGTAGRVDADLWFVICCGQYLRVTGNQEFLNEMLGPLESVRSLLAAWEFNTRGLLYIPPTGDWADEYVQSGYVLYDQLLYLQAQREYAAIHRHLHQTGDHNLTERVTRLKHLIRANYWFADGDDVPDDVYHEVLYEKGRRAAPHRGGSYWMPFFSPVGYGYRFDAMANALVMLLAIADGAQCEEVDDYISERIVHEEVMLLPAFDPVITPKDEEWDDLQMTFSHTFKNAPHEYQNGGLWPLVTAFYAASLAKRGKHDLAQRYAKGVHSANRLEKDGRAWSFPEYLHGQTHAPEGTSPMGWSAAAAVIAEEAVRGKTLFQ
;
A
#
# COMPACT_ATOMS: atom_id res chain seq x y z
N MET A 1 -10.49 -7.14 -13.95
CA MET A 1 -9.62 -6.10 -14.53
C MET A 1 -10.07 -5.60 -15.91
N HIS A 2 -10.44 -6.44 -16.87
CA HIS A 2 -10.89 -5.98 -18.21
C HIS A 2 -12.12 -5.07 -18.19
N GLU A 3 -13.09 -5.33 -17.31
CA GLU A 3 -14.27 -4.45 -17.16
C GLU A 3 -13.92 -3.06 -16.62
N CYS A 4 -12.83 -2.94 -15.84
CA CYS A 4 -12.33 -1.65 -15.36
C CYS A 4 -11.43 -0.92 -16.38
N CYS A 5 -10.97 -1.61 -17.45
CA CYS A 5 -10.02 -1.07 -18.41
C CYS A 5 -10.75 -0.24 -19.48
N THR A 6 -10.63 1.09 -19.41
CA THR A 6 -11.26 2.06 -20.32
C THR A 6 -10.25 2.77 -21.20
N GLN A 7 -10.70 3.69 -22.05
CA GLN A 7 -9.82 4.57 -22.83
C GLN A 7 -8.98 5.53 -21.96
N ASP A 8 -9.43 5.82 -20.72
CA ASP A 8 -8.77 6.74 -19.79
C ASP A 8 -7.92 5.99 -18.76
N GLY A 9 -7.89 4.66 -18.80
CA GLY A 9 -7.15 3.81 -17.88
C GLY A 9 -8.08 2.92 -17.03
N PHE A 10 -7.58 2.51 -15.88
CA PHE A 10 -8.32 1.63 -14.96
C PHE A 10 -9.22 2.43 -14.03
N LEU A 11 -10.51 2.13 -14.06
CA LEU A 11 -11.46 2.57 -13.05
C LEU A 11 -11.35 1.68 -11.80
N ALA A 12 -11.58 2.21 -10.59
CA ALA A 12 -11.59 1.41 -9.38
C ALA A 12 -12.73 0.37 -9.39
N THR A 13 -13.88 0.73 -9.97
CA THR A 13 -14.99 -0.20 -10.26
C THR A 13 -15.58 0.09 -11.65
N PRO A 14 -16.10 -0.93 -12.37
CA PRO A 14 -16.86 -0.71 -13.60
C PRO A 14 -18.31 -0.26 -13.34
N THR A 15 -18.79 -0.40 -12.09
CA THR A 15 -20.16 -0.08 -11.69
C THR A 15 -20.36 1.44 -11.59
N GLU A 16 -21.55 1.93 -11.94
CA GLU A 16 -21.94 3.35 -11.80
C GLU A 16 -22.11 3.73 -10.33
N LEU A 17 -20.98 3.87 -9.64
CA LEU A 17 -20.89 4.39 -8.27
C LEU A 17 -20.08 5.67 -8.30
N ASP A 18 -20.69 6.77 -7.92
CA ASP A 18 -20.24 8.15 -8.16
C ASP A 18 -18.76 8.39 -7.78
N ASN A 19 -18.32 7.91 -6.64
CA ASN A 19 -16.95 8.13 -6.16
C ASN A 19 -15.97 7.04 -6.62
N TYR A 20 -16.40 5.83 -6.93
CA TYR A 20 -15.55 4.70 -7.26
C TYR A 20 -15.35 4.49 -8.76
N ARG A 21 -16.30 4.92 -9.62
CA ARG A 21 -16.16 4.82 -11.07
C ARG A 21 -15.25 5.91 -11.64
N ARG A 22 -14.03 5.98 -11.11
CA ARG A 22 -13.01 6.96 -11.46
C ARG A 22 -11.66 6.29 -11.63
N VAL A 23 -10.74 6.97 -12.29
CA VAL A 23 -9.32 6.58 -12.32
C VAL A 23 -8.70 7.07 -11.01
N TRP A 24 -8.40 6.15 -10.11
CA TRP A 24 -7.76 6.44 -8.84
C TRP A 24 -6.25 6.26 -8.92
N GLY A 25 -5.48 7.14 -8.27
CA GLY A 25 -4.02 7.08 -8.25
C GLY A 25 -3.51 5.76 -7.66
N ARG A 26 -3.99 5.39 -6.48
CA ARG A 26 -3.62 4.13 -5.81
C ARG A 26 -4.18 2.92 -6.53
N ASP A 27 -5.51 2.84 -6.69
CA ASP A 27 -6.20 1.69 -7.29
C ASP A 27 -5.71 1.42 -8.70
N GLY A 28 -5.63 2.46 -9.50
CA GLY A 28 -5.19 2.36 -10.89
C GLY A 28 -3.74 1.90 -11.01
N ALA A 29 -2.85 2.36 -10.12
CA ALA A 29 -1.46 1.89 -10.08
C ALA A 29 -1.36 0.43 -9.64
N ILE A 30 -2.10 0.01 -8.62
CA ILE A 30 -2.11 -1.39 -8.16
C ILE A 30 -2.67 -2.32 -9.25
N ILE A 31 -3.77 -1.94 -9.92
CA ILE A 31 -4.30 -2.70 -11.06
C ILE A 31 -3.27 -2.72 -12.20
N GLY A 32 -2.57 -1.61 -12.41
CA GLY A 32 -1.48 -1.51 -13.38
C GLY A 32 -0.33 -2.47 -13.07
N LEU A 33 0.12 -2.53 -11.82
CA LEU A 33 1.15 -3.47 -11.39
C LEU A 33 0.72 -4.93 -11.62
N ALA A 34 -0.52 -5.27 -11.31
CA ALA A 34 -1.07 -6.60 -11.62
C ALA A 34 -1.11 -6.86 -13.14
N ALA A 35 -1.48 -5.86 -13.94
CA ALA A 35 -1.47 -5.95 -15.41
C ALA A 35 -0.07 -6.25 -15.95
N LEU A 36 0.97 -5.64 -15.38
CA LEU A 36 2.37 -5.86 -15.76
C LEU A 36 2.89 -7.27 -15.44
N LEU A 37 2.23 -8.01 -14.55
CA LEU A 37 2.54 -9.42 -14.28
C LEU A 37 1.93 -10.35 -15.33
N THR A 38 1.02 -9.86 -16.16
CA THR A 38 0.37 -10.64 -17.21
C THR A 38 1.05 -10.41 -18.56
N ASP A 39 0.72 -11.27 -19.53
CA ASP A 39 1.13 -11.08 -20.93
C ASP A 39 0.00 -10.42 -21.78
N ASP A 40 -0.99 -9.80 -21.11
CA ASP A 40 -2.16 -9.18 -21.74
C ASP A 40 -1.86 -7.75 -22.17
N GLY A 41 -1.63 -7.56 -23.47
CA GLY A 41 -1.30 -6.25 -24.04
C GLY A 41 -2.38 -5.18 -23.82
N LYS A 42 -3.67 -5.56 -23.72
CA LYS A 42 -4.76 -4.62 -23.41
C LYS A 42 -4.67 -4.09 -21.99
N LEU A 43 -4.34 -4.96 -21.03
CA LEU A 43 -4.18 -4.58 -19.63
C LEU A 43 -2.89 -3.73 -19.46
N ILE A 44 -1.79 -4.12 -20.11
CA ILE A 44 -0.54 -3.34 -20.10
C ILE A 44 -0.75 -1.94 -20.67
N ASP A 45 -1.50 -1.80 -21.79
CA ASP A 45 -1.87 -0.50 -22.32
C ASP A 45 -2.83 0.26 -21.39
N GLY A 46 -3.73 -0.44 -20.67
CA GLY A 46 -4.56 0.13 -19.61
C GLY A 46 -3.73 0.78 -18.50
N CYS A 47 -2.61 0.16 -18.11
CA CYS A 47 -1.65 0.73 -17.15
C CYS A 47 -1.07 2.05 -17.70
N ARG A 48 -0.58 2.06 -18.94
CA ARG A 48 -0.07 3.27 -19.60
C ARG A 48 -1.11 4.40 -19.57
N ARG A 49 -2.33 4.12 -20.00
CA ARG A 49 -3.41 5.12 -20.02
C ARG A 49 -3.73 5.67 -18.63
N THR A 50 -3.76 4.81 -17.61
CA THR A 50 -3.94 5.24 -16.22
C THR A 50 -2.88 6.27 -15.82
N LEU A 51 -1.60 5.96 -16.04
CA LEU A 51 -0.49 6.85 -15.69
C LEU A 51 -0.53 8.15 -16.51
N THR A 52 -0.85 8.08 -17.80
CA THR A 52 -1.00 9.28 -18.65
C THR A 52 -2.17 10.15 -18.18
N THR A 53 -3.30 9.57 -17.80
CA THR A 53 -4.45 10.32 -17.26
C THR A 53 -4.08 11.01 -15.96
N LEU A 54 -3.44 10.32 -15.02
CA LEU A 54 -3.00 10.92 -13.75
C LEU A 54 -1.99 12.05 -13.99
N ALA A 55 -0.99 11.85 -14.83
CA ALA A 55 0.01 12.86 -15.16
C ALA A 55 -0.59 14.11 -15.83
N ARG A 56 -1.57 13.93 -16.71
CA ARG A 56 -2.29 15.05 -17.36
C ARG A 56 -2.99 15.96 -16.36
N HIS A 57 -3.47 15.40 -15.26
CA HIS A 57 -4.19 16.11 -14.21
C HIS A 57 -3.32 16.38 -12.97
N GLN A 58 -1.99 16.34 -13.13
CA GLN A 58 -1.07 16.68 -12.04
C GLN A 58 -1.33 18.09 -11.52
N GLY A 59 -1.33 18.26 -10.21
CA GLY A 59 -1.54 19.54 -9.55
C GLY A 59 -0.36 20.50 -9.70
N PRO A 60 -0.56 21.78 -9.37
CA PRO A 60 0.42 22.84 -9.60
C PRO A 60 1.70 22.70 -8.80
N HIS A 61 1.71 21.94 -7.71
CA HIS A 61 2.91 21.69 -6.90
C HIS A 61 3.54 20.32 -7.17
N GLY A 62 2.91 19.53 -8.06
CA GLY A 62 3.38 18.20 -8.41
C GLY A 62 2.51 17.05 -7.89
N GLU A 63 1.42 17.35 -7.19
CA GLU A 63 0.50 16.35 -6.65
C GLU A 63 -0.12 15.49 -7.75
N ILE A 64 -0.09 14.19 -7.59
CA ILE A 64 -0.85 13.27 -8.41
C ILE A 64 -2.28 13.18 -7.89
N PRO A 65 -3.29 13.23 -8.75
CA PRO A 65 -4.68 13.10 -8.32
C PRO A 65 -4.91 11.83 -7.50
N SER A 66 -5.60 11.97 -6.37
CA SER A 66 -6.21 10.83 -5.70
C SER A 66 -7.18 10.13 -6.66
N ASN A 67 -7.98 10.91 -7.37
CA ASN A 67 -8.81 10.37 -8.46
C ASN A 67 -9.19 11.43 -9.51
N VAL A 68 -9.49 10.94 -10.72
CA VAL A 68 -10.00 11.70 -11.86
C VAL A 68 -11.29 11.03 -12.34
N ASP A 69 -12.35 11.82 -12.49
CA ASP A 69 -13.59 11.38 -13.14
C ASP A 69 -13.47 11.65 -14.66
N PRO A 70 -13.30 10.61 -15.50
CA PRO A 70 -13.08 10.82 -16.92
C PRO A 70 -14.32 11.30 -17.68
N LYS A 71 -15.52 11.24 -17.08
CA LYS A 71 -16.74 11.75 -17.70
C LYS A 71 -16.90 13.26 -17.55
N THR A 72 -16.46 13.82 -16.45
CA THR A 72 -16.70 15.22 -16.08
C THR A 72 -15.42 16.03 -15.94
N ASP A 73 -14.27 15.40 -16.08
CA ASP A 73 -12.93 16.00 -15.87
C ASP A 73 -12.72 16.53 -14.43
N ARG A 74 -13.55 16.06 -13.49
CA ARG A 74 -13.39 16.43 -12.08
C ARG A 74 -12.18 15.73 -11.48
N VAL A 75 -11.35 16.51 -10.79
CA VAL A 75 -10.13 16.03 -10.13
C VAL A 75 -10.26 16.18 -8.63
N SER A 76 -9.77 15.18 -7.90
CA SER A 76 -9.59 15.26 -6.44
C SER A 76 -8.15 14.90 -6.09
N TYR A 77 -7.53 15.69 -5.23
CA TYR A 77 -6.21 15.38 -4.67
C TYR A 77 -6.29 14.74 -3.27
N GLY A 78 -7.50 14.31 -2.88
CA GLY A 78 -7.75 13.57 -1.65
C GLY A 78 -8.31 14.40 -0.51
N GLY A 79 -9.60 14.34 -0.33
CA GLY A 79 -10.35 14.83 0.84
C GLY A 79 -9.81 16.11 1.49
N THR A 80 -9.75 16.08 2.82
CA THR A 80 -9.32 17.22 3.65
C THR A 80 -7.81 17.41 3.72
N ALA A 81 -7.04 16.33 3.57
CA ALA A 81 -5.61 16.31 3.87
C ALA A 81 -4.70 15.97 2.67
N GLY A 82 -5.28 15.61 1.52
CA GLY A 82 -4.51 15.07 0.39
C GLY A 82 -4.31 13.55 0.50
N ARG A 83 -3.61 12.96 -0.48
CA ARG A 83 -3.27 11.53 -0.53
C ARG A 83 -1.82 11.35 -0.95
N VAL A 84 -0.95 11.13 0.00
CA VAL A 84 0.51 10.96 -0.23
C VAL A 84 0.80 9.68 -1.03
N ASP A 85 0.07 8.62 -0.76
CA ASP A 85 0.29 7.33 -1.41
C ASP A 85 -0.05 7.34 -2.91
N ALA A 86 -0.91 8.24 -3.39
CA ALA A 86 -1.19 8.40 -4.81
C ALA A 86 0.08 8.78 -5.60
N ASP A 87 0.87 9.71 -5.05
CA ASP A 87 2.14 10.14 -5.63
C ASP A 87 3.17 9.01 -5.65
N LEU A 88 3.25 8.28 -4.54
CA LEU A 88 4.19 7.17 -4.37
C LEU A 88 3.88 6.02 -5.33
N TRP A 89 2.62 5.60 -5.39
CA TRP A 89 2.17 4.56 -6.32
C TRP A 89 2.34 4.94 -7.77
N PHE A 90 2.13 6.20 -8.11
CA PHE A 90 2.38 6.71 -9.47
C PHE A 90 3.84 6.51 -9.89
N VAL A 91 4.79 6.94 -9.06
CA VAL A 91 6.23 6.77 -9.33
C VAL A 91 6.60 5.30 -9.47
N ILE A 92 6.13 4.46 -8.53
CA ILE A 92 6.40 3.03 -8.53
C ILE A 92 5.88 2.39 -9.83
N CYS A 93 4.63 2.67 -10.18
CA CYS A 93 4.02 2.09 -11.37
C CYS A 93 4.68 2.57 -12.66
N CYS A 94 5.11 3.85 -12.77
CA CYS A 94 5.89 4.36 -13.89
C CYS A 94 7.21 3.60 -14.07
N GLY A 95 7.96 3.39 -12.99
CA GLY A 95 9.22 2.66 -13.01
C GLY A 95 9.03 1.20 -13.42
N GLN A 96 8.04 0.52 -12.87
CA GLN A 96 7.73 -0.88 -13.21
C GLN A 96 7.21 -1.01 -14.66
N TYR A 97 6.37 -0.07 -15.12
CA TYR A 97 5.94 -0.04 -16.52
C TYR A 97 7.12 0.09 -17.48
N LEU A 98 8.04 1.02 -17.23
CA LEU A 98 9.24 1.19 -18.02
C LEU A 98 10.10 -0.09 -18.05
N ARG A 99 10.28 -0.73 -16.90
CA ARG A 99 11.07 -1.96 -16.76
C ARG A 99 10.51 -3.11 -17.59
N VAL A 100 9.19 -3.27 -17.61
CA VAL A 100 8.52 -4.37 -18.34
C VAL A 100 8.45 -4.08 -19.84
N THR A 101 8.19 -2.83 -20.23
CA THR A 101 7.91 -2.48 -21.64
C THR A 101 9.11 -1.91 -22.40
N GLY A 102 10.07 -1.31 -21.70
CA GLY A 102 11.15 -0.54 -22.33
C GLY A 102 10.69 0.68 -23.11
N ASN A 103 9.46 1.17 -22.90
CA ASN A 103 8.84 2.22 -23.70
C ASN A 103 9.48 3.59 -23.44
N GLN A 104 10.40 3.99 -24.32
CA GLN A 104 11.14 5.24 -24.22
C GLN A 104 10.26 6.49 -24.46
N GLU A 105 9.27 6.39 -25.34
CA GLU A 105 8.33 7.49 -25.58
C GLU A 105 7.54 7.82 -24.32
N PHE A 106 6.98 6.79 -23.67
CA PHE A 106 6.30 6.95 -22.38
C PHE A 106 7.22 7.55 -21.31
N LEU A 107 8.48 7.09 -21.22
CA LEU A 107 9.43 7.67 -20.24
C LEU A 107 9.61 9.18 -20.50
N ASN A 108 9.80 9.59 -21.76
CA ASN A 108 9.99 10.99 -22.10
C ASN A 108 8.76 11.84 -21.70
N GLU A 109 7.55 11.31 -21.87
CA GLU A 109 6.32 11.98 -21.43
C GLU A 109 6.25 12.12 -19.90
N MET A 110 6.75 11.14 -19.16
CA MET A 110 6.66 11.09 -17.69
C MET A 110 7.79 11.83 -16.95
N LEU A 111 8.87 12.23 -17.62
CA LEU A 111 10.01 12.88 -16.93
C LEU A 111 9.61 14.14 -16.15
N GLY A 112 8.82 15.02 -16.77
CA GLY A 112 8.33 16.25 -16.11
C GLY A 112 7.45 15.94 -14.89
N PRO A 113 6.38 15.15 -15.04
CA PRO A 113 5.57 14.71 -13.92
C PRO A 113 6.35 14.03 -12.78
N LEU A 114 7.27 13.11 -13.10
CA LEU A 114 8.10 12.43 -12.11
C LEU A 114 9.00 13.39 -11.33
N GLU A 115 9.61 14.38 -11.99
CA GLU A 115 10.45 15.38 -11.34
C GLU A 115 9.63 16.29 -10.40
N SER A 116 8.40 16.65 -10.82
CA SER A 116 7.49 17.43 -9.96
C SER A 116 7.09 16.65 -8.70
N VAL A 117 6.73 15.37 -8.85
CA VAL A 117 6.47 14.49 -7.70
C VAL A 117 7.70 14.39 -6.80
N ARG A 118 8.89 14.21 -7.38
CA ARG A 118 10.15 14.12 -6.61
C ARG A 118 10.38 15.35 -5.75
N SER A 119 10.13 16.52 -6.30
CA SER A 119 10.27 17.80 -5.60
C SER A 119 9.24 17.95 -4.47
N LEU A 120 7.99 17.53 -4.71
CA LEU A 120 6.93 17.54 -3.71
C LEU A 120 7.23 16.59 -2.55
N LEU A 121 7.63 15.35 -2.84
CA LEU A 121 8.00 14.38 -1.80
C LEU A 121 9.17 14.88 -0.94
N ALA A 122 10.16 15.54 -1.54
CA ALA A 122 11.26 16.14 -0.80
C ALA A 122 10.77 17.26 0.15
N ALA A 123 9.76 18.03 -0.24
CA ALA A 123 9.15 19.04 0.61
C ALA A 123 8.36 18.43 1.79
N TRP A 124 7.77 17.24 1.61
CA TRP A 124 7.02 16.54 2.66
C TRP A 124 7.89 15.83 3.70
N GLU A 125 9.18 15.82 3.54
CA GLU A 125 10.09 15.40 4.61
C GLU A 125 10.16 16.41 5.77
N PHE A 126 9.66 17.62 5.59
CA PHE A 126 9.62 18.78 6.50
C PHE A 126 10.91 19.09 7.25
N ASN A 127 11.53 18.09 7.89
CA ASN A 127 12.74 18.23 8.72
C ASN A 127 14.02 17.76 8.01
N THR A 128 13.93 17.41 6.74
CA THR A 128 15.06 16.93 5.89
C THR A 128 15.80 15.71 6.47
N ARG A 129 15.14 14.94 7.33
CA ARG A 129 15.74 13.75 7.99
C ARG A 129 15.50 12.44 7.23
N GLY A 130 14.69 12.48 6.17
CA GLY A 130 14.54 11.38 5.22
C GLY A 130 13.23 10.59 5.30
N LEU A 131 12.38 10.75 6.34
CA LEU A 131 11.06 10.16 6.38
C LEU A 131 9.98 11.19 6.03
N LEU A 132 8.94 10.76 5.32
CA LEU A 132 7.77 11.58 5.00
C LEU A 132 6.86 11.73 6.21
N TYR A 133 6.33 12.93 6.43
CA TYR A 133 5.31 13.17 7.42
C TYR A 133 3.93 13.11 6.77
N ILE A 134 3.11 12.14 7.17
CA ILE A 134 1.81 11.84 6.60
C ILE A 134 0.72 12.52 7.44
N PRO A 135 -0.15 13.35 6.84
CA PRO A 135 -1.28 13.91 7.55
C PRO A 135 -2.32 12.83 7.90
N PRO A 136 -3.14 13.03 8.94
CA PRO A 136 -4.29 12.15 9.20
C PRO A 136 -5.12 11.95 7.93
N THR A 137 -5.55 10.73 7.65
CA THR A 137 -6.30 10.35 6.45
C THR A 137 -5.55 10.51 5.11
N GLY A 138 -4.23 10.64 5.13
CA GLY A 138 -3.38 10.97 3.97
C GLY A 138 -2.90 9.77 3.14
N ASP A 139 -3.30 8.55 3.46
CA ASP A 139 -2.89 7.32 2.79
C ASP A 139 -4.07 6.39 2.44
N TRP A 140 -3.79 5.08 2.22
CA TRP A 140 -4.81 4.09 1.92
C TRP A 140 -5.79 3.85 3.08
N ALA A 141 -5.32 4.01 4.32
CA ALA A 141 -6.14 3.94 5.51
C ALA A 141 -6.79 5.31 5.80
N ASP A 142 -7.49 5.81 4.81
CA ASP A 142 -7.98 7.18 4.70
C ASP A 142 -9.15 7.53 5.64
N GLU A 143 -9.64 6.55 6.38
CA GLU A 143 -10.67 6.71 7.43
C GLU A 143 -10.20 6.01 8.73
N TYR A 144 -8.87 5.93 8.98
CA TYR A 144 -8.31 5.25 10.15
C TYR A 144 -7.39 6.17 10.96
N VAL A 145 -7.13 5.79 12.23
CA VAL A 145 -6.36 6.60 13.18
C VAL A 145 -4.86 6.36 13.03
N GLN A 146 -4.28 6.87 11.96
CA GLN A 146 -2.82 6.91 11.80
C GLN A 146 -2.36 8.21 11.18
N SER A 147 -1.17 8.66 11.57
CA SER A 147 -0.55 9.88 11.03
C SER A 147 0.89 10.03 11.50
N GLY A 148 1.59 10.99 10.97
CA GLY A 148 2.99 11.23 11.30
C GLY A 148 3.91 10.44 10.37
N TYR A 149 4.83 9.68 10.91
CA TYR A 149 5.71 8.83 10.12
C TYR A 149 5.08 7.44 9.99
N VAL A 150 4.24 7.25 8.96
CA VAL A 150 3.48 6.01 8.73
C VAL A 150 4.33 5.01 7.97
N LEU A 151 4.50 3.80 8.48
CA LEU A 151 5.38 2.77 7.90
C LEU A 151 5.02 2.43 6.45
N TYR A 152 3.74 2.26 6.15
CA TYR A 152 3.26 1.97 4.80
C TYR A 152 3.83 2.98 3.79
N ASP A 153 3.70 4.27 4.05
CA ASP A 153 4.19 5.32 3.15
C ASP A 153 5.71 5.37 3.08
N GLN A 154 6.43 5.09 4.19
CA GLN A 154 7.89 5.03 4.14
C GLN A 154 8.39 3.88 3.26
N LEU A 155 7.68 2.75 3.25
CA LEU A 155 8.01 1.61 2.39
C LEU A 155 7.75 1.92 0.91
N LEU A 156 6.62 2.57 0.61
CA LEU A 156 6.35 3.07 -0.73
C LEU A 156 7.37 4.13 -1.15
N TYR A 157 7.75 5.02 -0.24
CA TYR A 157 8.76 6.04 -0.51
C TYR A 157 10.13 5.42 -0.81
N LEU A 158 10.52 4.42 -0.04
CA LEU A 158 11.74 3.65 -0.34
C LEU A 158 11.67 3.01 -1.74
N GLN A 159 10.55 2.40 -2.09
CA GLN A 159 10.39 1.80 -3.42
C GLN A 159 10.39 2.87 -4.51
N ALA A 160 9.72 4.00 -4.33
CA ALA A 160 9.76 5.11 -5.26
C ALA A 160 11.19 5.65 -5.49
N GLN A 161 12.01 5.75 -4.43
CA GLN A 161 13.42 6.13 -4.57
C GLN A 161 14.24 5.07 -5.34
N ARG A 162 13.93 3.80 -5.19
CA ARG A 162 14.54 2.72 -6.01
C ARG A 162 14.16 2.87 -7.50
N GLU A 163 12.91 3.24 -7.78
CA GLU A 163 12.48 3.47 -9.17
C GLU A 163 13.14 4.71 -9.76
N TYR A 164 13.28 5.81 -9.03
CA TYR A 164 14.07 6.97 -9.47
C TYR A 164 15.52 6.59 -9.79
N ALA A 165 16.17 5.80 -8.94
CA ALA A 165 17.52 5.33 -9.19
C ALA A 165 17.61 4.42 -10.44
N ALA A 166 16.59 3.59 -10.67
CA ALA A 166 16.52 2.74 -11.86
C ALA A 166 16.29 3.56 -13.15
N ILE A 167 15.38 4.53 -13.13
CA ILE A 167 15.09 5.44 -14.23
C ILE A 167 16.35 6.27 -14.56
N HIS A 168 17.02 6.84 -13.56
CA HIS A 168 18.25 7.58 -13.76
C HIS A 168 19.33 6.72 -14.42
N ARG A 169 19.52 5.48 -13.97
CA ARG A 169 20.46 4.54 -14.57
C ARG A 169 20.10 4.21 -16.01
N HIS A 170 18.83 4.08 -16.32
CA HIS A 170 18.35 3.85 -17.68
C HIS A 170 18.67 5.03 -18.61
N LEU A 171 18.44 6.26 -18.15
CA LEU A 171 18.67 7.48 -18.93
C LEU A 171 20.16 7.79 -19.16
N HIS A 172 20.98 7.64 -18.12
CA HIS A 172 22.36 8.14 -18.13
C HIS A 172 23.38 7.01 -18.25
N GLN A 173 22.98 5.74 -18.23
CA GLN A 173 23.86 4.55 -18.24
C GLN A 173 24.85 4.52 -17.06
N THR A 174 24.60 5.33 -16.03
CA THR A 174 25.40 5.46 -14.81
C THR A 174 24.52 5.49 -13.59
N GLY A 175 25.03 5.00 -12.45
CA GLY A 175 24.35 5.15 -11.16
C GLY A 175 24.45 6.60 -10.66
N ASP A 176 23.41 7.04 -9.94
CA ASP A 176 23.48 8.26 -9.14
C ASP A 176 23.83 7.87 -7.68
N HIS A 177 24.95 8.38 -7.22
CA HIS A 177 25.43 8.11 -5.86
C HIS A 177 24.44 8.62 -4.80
N ASN A 178 23.91 9.83 -4.99
CA ASN A 178 22.99 10.46 -4.04
C ASN A 178 21.69 9.66 -3.92
N LEU A 179 21.13 9.17 -5.03
CA LEU A 179 19.94 8.32 -5.01
C LEU A 179 20.20 6.97 -4.32
N THR A 180 21.38 6.38 -4.55
CA THR A 180 21.77 5.11 -3.93
C THR A 180 21.94 5.27 -2.42
N GLU A 181 22.61 6.33 -2.01
CA GLU A 181 22.83 6.67 -0.60
C GLU A 181 21.49 6.96 0.11
N ARG A 182 20.58 7.67 -0.57
CA ARG A 182 19.23 7.94 -0.07
C ARG A 182 18.42 6.65 0.17
N VAL A 183 18.44 5.71 -0.77
CA VAL A 183 17.80 4.40 -0.61
C VAL A 183 18.38 3.65 0.59
N THR A 184 19.70 3.65 0.76
CA THR A 184 20.38 3.01 1.88
C THR A 184 19.98 3.66 3.21
N ARG A 185 19.99 4.99 3.29
CA ARG A 185 19.59 5.74 4.47
C ARG A 185 18.13 5.48 4.86
N LEU A 186 17.20 5.51 3.90
CA LEU A 186 15.79 5.21 4.16
C LEU A 186 15.61 3.81 4.74
N LYS A 187 16.31 2.82 4.21
CA LYS A 187 16.28 1.45 4.74
C LYS A 187 16.73 1.40 6.21
N HIS A 188 17.82 2.11 6.56
CA HIS A 188 18.31 2.19 7.94
C HIS A 188 17.29 2.88 8.85
N LEU A 189 16.75 4.02 8.44
CA LEU A 189 15.74 4.75 9.22
C LEU A 189 14.48 3.91 9.48
N ILE A 190 13.99 3.17 8.47
CA ILE A 190 12.85 2.27 8.64
C ILE A 190 13.19 1.19 9.65
N ARG A 191 14.33 0.52 9.52
CA ARG A 191 14.73 -0.54 10.46
C ARG A 191 14.88 -0.03 11.89
N ALA A 192 15.48 1.14 12.07
CA ALA A 192 15.74 1.71 13.39
C ALA A 192 14.48 2.17 14.12
N ASN A 193 13.48 2.70 13.40
CA ASN A 193 12.35 3.38 14.02
C ASN A 193 11.07 2.52 14.14
N TYR A 194 10.92 1.46 13.36
CA TYR A 194 9.66 0.70 13.31
C TYR A 194 9.78 -0.73 13.85
N TRP A 195 10.99 -1.21 14.11
CA TRP A 195 11.21 -2.48 14.80
C TRP A 195 11.81 -2.24 16.17
N PHE A 196 11.11 -2.63 17.20
CA PHE A 196 11.67 -2.56 18.55
C PHE A 196 12.59 -3.76 18.79
N ALA A 197 13.87 -3.49 18.86
CA ALA A 197 14.89 -4.51 19.16
C ALA A 197 14.78 -5.01 20.60
N ASP A 198 15.15 -6.27 20.80
CA ASP A 198 15.34 -6.82 22.13
C ASP A 198 16.54 -6.14 22.83
N GLY A 199 16.46 -6.09 24.18
CA GLY A 199 17.52 -5.47 24.98
C GLY A 199 17.25 -4.00 25.31
N ASP A 200 18.26 -3.37 25.94
CA ASP A 200 18.16 -1.98 26.41
C ASP A 200 18.82 -0.96 25.45
N ASP A 201 19.51 -1.44 24.43
CA ASP A 201 20.18 -0.58 23.49
C ASP A 201 19.20 0.14 22.56
N VAL A 202 19.43 1.43 22.37
CA VAL A 202 18.70 2.24 21.38
C VAL A 202 19.49 2.20 20.09
N PRO A 203 18.86 1.82 18.95
CA PRO A 203 19.57 1.82 17.67
C PRO A 203 20.08 3.22 17.30
N ASP A 204 21.21 3.27 16.60
CA ASP A 204 21.62 4.47 15.88
C ASP A 204 20.52 4.85 14.88
N ASP A 205 20.41 6.09 14.47
CA ASP A 205 19.41 6.57 13.50
C ASP A 205 17.92 6.60 13.97
N VAL A 206 17.63 6.39 15.26
CA VAL A 206 16.27 6.68 15.75
C VAL A 206 15.98 8.18 15.67
N TYR A 207 14.75 8.52 15.37
CA TYR A 207 14.31 9.91 15.25
C TYR A 207 14.40 10.67 16.57
N HIS A 208 14.09 9.98 17.68
CA HIS A 208 14.16 10.55 19.02
C HIS A 208 14.28 9.43 20.05
N GLU A 209 15.42 9.33 20.74
CA GLU A 209 15.74 8.27 21.69
C GLU A 209 14.66 8.09 22.78
N VAL A 210 14.26 9.18 23.45
CA VAL A 210 13.24 9.11 24.52
C VAL A 210 11.87 8.66 23.98
N LEU A 211 11.52 9.07 22.76
CA LEU A 211 10.27 8.63 22.13
C LEU A 211 10.34 7.14 21.81
N TYR A 212 11.43 6.66 21.23
CA TYR A 212 11.67 5.26 20.94
C TYR A 212 11.59 4.40 22.19
N GLU A 213 12.32 4.78 23.26
CA GLU A 213 12.31 4.06 24.54
C GLU A 213 10.90 3.99 25.18
N LYS A 214 10.16 5.12 25.17
CA LYS A 214 8.78 5.13 25.66
C LYS A 214 7.90 4.21 24.82
N GLY A 215 8.04 4.28 23.50
CA GLY A 215 7.30 3.43 22.57
C GLY A 215 7.56 1.95 22.82
N ARG A 216 8.82 1.55 22.91
CA ARG A 216 9.23 0.18 23.18
C ARG A 216 8.70 -0.35 24.52
N ARG A 217 8.72 0.48 25.57
CA ARG A 217 8.20 0.09 26.91
C ARG A 217 6.67 -0.05 26.94
N ALA A 218 5.97 0.73 26.13
CA ALA A 218 4.51 0.71 26.05
C ALA A 218 3.98 -0.35 25.07
N ALA A 219 4.84 -0.87 24.19
CA ALA A 219 4.43 -1.86 23.21
C ALA A 219 3.81 -3.09 23.87
N PRO A 220 2.65 -3.57 23.40
CA PRO A 220 1.94 -4.73 23.96
C PRO A 220 2.78 -6.00 23.94
N HIS A 221 3.66 -6.11 22.96
CA HIS A 221 4.61 -7.21 22.77
C HIS A 221 6.01 -6.67 22.99
N ARG A 222 6.63 -7.01 24.11
CA ARG A 222 8.02 -6.67 24.40
C ARG A 222 8.92 -7.57 23.57
N GLY A 223 9.65 -6.96 22.62
CA GLY A 223 10.48 -7.68 21.67
C GLY A 223 9.67 -8.08 20.41
N GLY A 224 10.07 -7.54 19.29
CA GLY A 224 9.54 -7.55 17.98
C GLY A 224 8.68 -8.72 17.54
N SER A 225 7.39 -8.65 17.59
CA SER A 225 6.51 -9.60 16.89
C SER A 225 6.10 -9.09 15.52
N TYR A 226 6.14 -7.78 15.32
CA TYR A 226 5.81 -7.10 14.06
C TYR A 226 6.34 -5.67 14.03
N TRP A 227 6.33 -5.06 12.87
CA TRP A 227 6.76 -3.69 12.61
C TRP A 227 5.66 -2.71 13.02
N MET A 228 6.02 -1.68 13.79
CA MET A 228 5.09 -0.67 14.28
C MET A 228 4.49 0.12 13.10
N PRO A 229 3.17 0.38 13.10
CA PRO A 229 2.50 1.01 11.96
C PRO A 229 2.90 2.46 11.74
N PHE A 230 3.13 3.22 12.81
CA PHE A 230 3.56 4.61 12.73
C PHE A 230 4.15 5.10 14.04
N PHE A 231 4.83 6.24 13.96
CA PHE A 231 5.14 7.07 15.11
C PHE A 231 4.93 8.55 14.76
N SER A 232 4.74 9.37 15.78
CA SER A 232 4.56 10.81 15.67
C SER A 232 5.18 11.51 16.88
N PRO A 233 5.23 12.85 16.94
CA PRO A 233 5.73 13.55 18.15
C PRO A 233 4.99 13.22 19.45
N VAL A 234 3.80 12.61 19.37
CA VAL A 234 2.99 12.26 20.54
C VAL A 234 3.06 10.79 20.94
N GLY A 235 3.66 9.93 20.12
CA GLY A 235 3.82 8.50 20.46
C GLY A 235 3.88 7.57 19.25
N TYR A 236 3.86 6.27 19.57
CA TYR A 236 3.78 5.18 18.60
C TYR A 236 2.36 4.63 18.51
N GLY A 237 1.95 4.21 17.30
CA GLY A 237 0.84 3.29 17.13
C GLY A 237 1.29 1.85 17.35
N TYR A 238 0.37 1.00 17.84
CA TYR A 238 0.70 -0.39 18.19
C TYR A 238 -0.19 -1.44 17.53
N ARG A 239 -1.12 -1.03 16.67
CA ARG A 239 -1.96 -2.01 15.96
C ARG A 239 -1.18 -2.58 14.78
N PHE A 240 -1.30 -3.88 14.58
CA PHE A 240 -0.68 -4.53 13.45
C PHE A 240 -1.28 -4.00 12.14
N ASP A 241 -0.44 -3.39 11.31
CA ASP A 241 -0.78 -3.03 9.92
C ASP A 241 -0.33 -4.16 9.01
N ALA A 242 -1.28 -4.95 8.51
CA ALA A 242 -0.96 -6.11 7.71
C ALA A 242 -0.38 -5.74 6.33
N MET A 243 -0.80 -4.61 5.74
CA MET A 243 -0.24 -4.15 4.46
C MET A 243 1.21 -3.71 4.63
N ALA A 244 1.50 -2.89 5.65
CA ALA A 244 2.87 -2.43 5.91
C ALA A 244 3.80 -3.61 6.24
N ASN A 245 3.39 -4.55 7.09
CA ASN A 245 4.19 -5.73 7.42
C ASN A 245 4.42 -6.64 6.20
N ALA A 246 3.42 -6.83 5.33
CA ALA A 246 3.60 -7.55 4.07
C ALA A 246 4.63 -6.85 3.15
N LEU A 247 4.56 -5.51 3.05
CA LEU A 247 5.50 -4.72 2.25
C LEU A 247 6.92 -4.75 2.81
N VAL A 248 7.11 -4.68 4.14
CA VAL A 248 8.44 -4.80 4.77
C VAL A 248 9.14 -6.07 4.31
N MET A 249 8.43 -7.19 4.32
CA MET A 249 8.96 -8.48 3.90
C MET A 249 9.14 -8.57 2.38
N LEU A 250 8.17 -8.08 1.60
CA LEU A 250 8.21 -8.10 0.14
C LEU A 250 9.36 -7.25 -0.41
N LEU A 251 9.66 -6.09 0.22
CA LEU A 251 10.74 -5.18 -0.14
C LEU A 251 12.11 -5.58 0.45
N ALA A 252 12.18 -6.70 1.16
CA ALA A 252 13.39 -7.21 1.81
C ALA A 252 14.04 -6.19 2.77
N ILE A 253 13.21 -5.59 3.62
CA ILE A 253 13.64 -4.71 4.70
C ILE A 253 13.88 -5.53 5.97
N ALA A 254 12.94 -6.43 6.30
CA ALA A 254 13.10 -7.41 7.36
C ALA A 254 14.19 -8.43 7.01
N ASP A 255 14.91 -8.88 8.02
CA ASP A 255 15.76 -10.07 7.90
C ASP A 255 14.94 -11.37 8.13
N GLY A 256 15.62 -12.51 8.05
CA GLY A 256 14.94 -13.80 8.15
C GLY A 256 14.25 -14.03 9.49
N ALA A 257 14.88 -13.65 10.60
CA ALA A 257 14.30 -13.81 11.94
C ALA A 257 13.06 -12.93 12.11
N GLN A 258 13.16 -11.66 11.71
CA GLN A 258 12.02 -10.72 11.74
C GLN A 258 10.86 -11.20 10.85
N CYS A 259 11.15 -11.80 9.69
CA CYS A 259 10.12 -12.39 8.83
C CYS A 259 9.41 -13.56 9.52
N GLU A 260 10.15 -14.44 10.20
CA GLU A 260 9.53 -15.56 10.92
C GLU A 260 8.66 -15.06 12.08
N GLU A 261 9.12 -14.08 12.86
CA GLU A 261 8.31 -13.51 13.95
C GLU A 261 6.99 -12.91 13.45
N VAL A 262 7.00 -12.19 12.32
CA VAL A 262 5.78 -11.66 11.71
C VAL A 262 4.88 -12.80 11.20
N ASP A 263 5.44 -13.84 10.56
CA ASP A 263 4.68 -14.99 10.08
C ASP A 263 4.04 -15.76 11.26
N ASP A 264 4.77 -15.93 12.36
CA ASP A 264 4.27 -16.57 13.58
C ASP A 264 3.13 -15.75 14.21
N TYR A 265 3.30 -14.42 14.32
CA TYR A 265 2.25 -13.52 14.79
C TYR A 265 0.98 -13.63 13.94
N ILE A 266 1.12 -13.62 12.61
CA ILE A 266 -0.01 -13.78 11.68
C ILE A 266 -0.69 -15.14 11.89
N SER A 267 0.08 -16.22 11.96
CA SER A 267 -0.47 -17.59 12.05
C SER A 267 -1.15 -17.88 13.39
N GLU A 268 -0.61 -17.33 14.48
CA GLU A 268 -1.10 -17.60 15.84
C GLU A 268 -2.23 -16.67 16.28
N ARG A 269 -2.27 -15.43 15.76
CA ARG A 269 -3.11 -14.37 16.31
C ARG A 269 -4.14 -13.80 15.33
N ILE A 270 -3.83 -13.82 14.03
CA ILE A 270 -4.58 -13.03 13.07
C ILE A 270 -5.34 -13.89 12.07
N VAL A 271 -4.73 -15.00 11.60
CA VAL A 271 -5.31 -15.74 10.49
C VAL A 271 -6.57 -16.49 10.92
N HIS A 272 -7.62 -16.32 10.12
CA HIS A 272 -8.80 -17.16 10.15
C HIS A 272 -8.58 -18.33 9.17
N GLU A 273 -8.24 -19.51 9.67
CA GLU A 273 -7.91 -20.69 8.82
C GLU A 273 -8.99 -21.04 7.80
N GLU A 274 -10.23 -20.71 8.10
CA GLU A 274 -11.38 -20.97 7.23
C GLU A 274 -11.37 -20.13 5.94
N VAL A 275 -10.86 -18.89 6.00
CA VAL A 275 -10.90 -17.95 4.86
C VAL A 275 -9.52 -17.60 4.33
N MET A 276 -8.46 -17.76 5.12
CA MET A 276 -7.08 -17.44 4.75
C MET A 276 -6.92 -16.02 4.19
N LEU A 277 -7.47 -15.05 4.90
CA LEU A 277 -7.37 -13.62 4.58
C LEU A 277 -6.83 -12.86 5.80
N LEU A 278 -6.19 -11.73 5.54
CA LEU A 278 -5.67 -10.83 6.56
C LEU A 278 -6.58 -9.60 6.73
N PRO A 279 -6.75 -9.12 7.97
CA PRO A 279 -7.39 -7.85 8.24
C PRO A 279 -6.51 -6.69 7.75
N ALA A 280 -7.10 -5.50 7.58
CA ALA A 280 -6.30 -4.30 7.37
C ALA A 280 -5.46 -3.99 8.61
N PHE A 281 -6.12 -3.86 9.77
CA PHE A 281 -5.49 -3.64 11.07
C PHE A 281 -6.02 -4.59 12.13
N ASP A 282 -5.16 -4.96 13.11
CA ASP A 282 -5.48 -5.83 14.24
C ASP A 282 -4.71 -5.36 15.51
N PRO A 283 -5.30 -5.48 16.71
CA PRO A 283 -6.69 -5.81 17.01
C PRO A 283 -7.67 -4.67 16.63
N VAL A 284 -8.94 -5.00 16.52
CA VAL A 284 -9.99 -4.00 16.23
C VAL A 284 -10.07 -2.92 17.32
N ILE A 285 -10.39 -1.70 16.93
CA ILE A 285 -10.74 -0.62 17.84
C ILE A 285 -12.21 -0.77 18.22
N THR A 286 -12.49 -0.78 19.51
CA THR A 286 -13.85 -0.91 20.05
C THR A 286 -14.25 0.34 20.85
N PRO A 287 -15.54 0.54 21.19
CA PRO A 287 -15.99 1.64 22.05
C PRO A 287 -15.32 1.73 23.44
N LYS A 288 -14.48 0.77 23.80
CA LYS A 288 -13.75 0.74 25.07
C LYS A 288 -12.30 1.22 24.93
N ASP A 289 -11.82 1.34 23.71
CA ASP A 289 -10.46 1.77 23.41
C ASP A 289 -10.39 3.31 23.35
N GLU A 290 -9.27 3.86 23.78
CA GLU A 290 -9.04 5.31 23.81
C GLU A 290 -9.14 5.95 22.41
N GLU A 291 -8.79 5.20 21.36
CA GLU A 291 -8.82 5.68 19.97
C GLU A 291 -10.22 5.68 19.35
N TRP A 292 -11.26 5.22 20.06
CA TRP A 292 -12.59 5.07 19.47
C TRP A 292 -13.20 6.39 19.01
N ASP A 293 -13.14 7.43 19.84
CA ASP A 293 -13.69 8.73 19.51
C ASP A 293 -12.93 9.38 18.34
N ASP A 294 -11.60 9.22 18.33
CA ASP A 294 -10.77 9.69 17.23
C ASP A 294 -11.10 8.95 15.93
N LEU A 295 -11.30 7.62 15.98
CA LEU A 295 -11.69 6.83 14.81
C LEU A 295 -13.03 7.30 14.24
N GLN A 296 -14.00 7.62 15.06
CA GLN A 296 -15.29 8.13 14.62
C GLN A 296 -15.19 9.51 13.94
N MET A 297 -14.17 10.28 14.28
CA MET A 297 -13.92 11.61 13.71
C MET A 297 -13.11 11.59 12.41
N THR A 298 -12.52 10.47 12.02
CA THR A 298 -11.70 10.41 10.79
C THR A 298 -12.52 10.62 9.53
N PHE A 299 -13.88 10.52 9.59
CA PHE A 299 -14.65 10.54 8.40
C PHE A 299 -15.80 11.47 8.22
N SER A 300 -16.14 11.72 7.00
CA SER A 300 -16.96 12.81 6.56
C SER A 300 -18.43 12.48 6.21
N HIS A 301 -18.80 11.28 5.74
CA HIS A 301 -20.17 11.02 5.27
C HIS A 301 -20.87 9.87 6.00
N THR A 302 -20.24 8.71 6.07
CA THR A 302 -20.80 7.53 6.73
C THR A 302 -19.65 6.81 7.43
N PHE A 303 -19.78 6.57 8.72
CA PHE A 303 -18.81 5.80 9.47
C PHE A 303 -18.77 4.35 8.99
N LYS A 304 -17.61 3.90 8.53
CA LYS A 304 -17.40 2.55 7.95
C LYS A 304 -16.57 1.64 8.84
N ASN A 305 -15.92 2.18 9.87
CA ASN A 305 -14.95 1.48 10.70
C ASN A 305 -15.56 0.95 12.01
N ALA A 306 -16.80 0.41 11.96
CA ALA A 306 -17.29 -0.37 13.07
C ALA A 306 -16.36 -1.58 13.30
N PRO A 307 -16.31 -2.16 14.52
CA PRO A 307 -15.44 -3.31 14.77
C PRO A 307 -15.67 -4.44 13.78
N HIS A 308 -14.58 -4.93 13.17
CA HIS A 308 -14.55 -5.94 12.12
C HIS A 308 -15.01 -5.48 10.72
N GLU A 309 -15.22 -4.18 10.53
CA GLU A 309 -15.57 -3.60 9.25
C GLU A 309 -14.42 -2.75 8.69
N TYR A 310 -14.41 -2.60 7.38
CA TYR A 310 -13.50 -1.77 6.60
C TYR A 310 -12.03 -1.90 7.06
N GLN A 311 -11.36 -0.80 7.43
CA GLN A 311 -9.98 -0.85 7.93
C GLN A 311 -9.88 -1.35 9.39
N ASN A 312 -10.96 -1.26 10.16
CA ASN A 312 -10.99 -1.70 11.56
C ASN A 312 -11.28 -3.22 11.69
N GLY A 313 -10.40 -4.04 11.12
CA GLY A 313 -10.47 -5.50 11.21
C GLY A 313 -11.25 -6.18 10.07
N GLY A 314 -11.67 -5.46 9.03
CA GLY A 314 -12.16 -6.07 7.79
C GLY A 314 -11.05 -6.85 7.10
N LEU A 315 -11.38 -7.98 6.46
CA LEU A 315 -10.43 -8.88 5.80
C LEU A 315 -10.30 -8.50 4.32
N TRP A 316 -9.06 -8.17 3.91
CA TRP A 316 -8.83 -7.58 2.59
C TRP A 316 -8.11 -8.53 1.62
N PRO A 317 -8.75 -8.91 0.50
CA PRO A 317 -8.09 -9.68 -0.56
C PRO A 317 -6.78 -9.01 -1.03
N LEU A 318 -6.78 -7.67 -1.14
CA LEU A 318 -5.61 -6.91 -1.58
C LEU A 318 -4.43 -7.06 -0.61
N VAL A 319 -4.63 -6.83 0.67
CA VAL A 319 -3.60 -6.98 1.72
C VAL A 319 -3.04 -8.39 1.73
N THR A 320 -3.94 -9.37 1.65
CA THR A 320 -3.58 -10.79 1.61
C THR A 320 -2.75 -11.16 0.40
N ALA A 321 -3.02 -10.56 -0.76
CA ALA A 321 -2.24 -10.81 -1.98
C ALA A 321 -0.79 -10.31 -1.86
N PHE A 322 -0.56 -9.16 -1.23
CA PHE A 322 0.80 -8.67 -0.96
C PHE A 322 1.54 -9.57 0.03
N TYR A 323 0.85 -10.10 1.03
CA TYR A 323 1.45 -11.08 1.94
C TYR A 323 1.77 -12.39 1.22
N ALA A 324 0.86 -12.93 0.40
CA ALA A 324 1.11 -14.11 -0.42
C ALA A 324 2.32 -13.91 -1.35
N ALA A 325 2.45 -12.73 -1.97
CA ALA A 325 3.60 -12.38 -2.79
C ALA A 325 4.92 -12.35 -1.98
N SER A 326 4.88 -11.84 -0.74
CA SER A 326 6.03 -11.85 0.16
C SER A 326 6.46 -13.27 0.54
N LEU A 327 5.51 -14.15 0.82
CA LEU A 327 5.75 -15.56 1.13
C LEU A 327 6.38 -16.30 -0.06
N ALA A 328 5.81 -16.12 -1.26
CA ALA A 328 6.35 -16.73 -2.49
C ALA A 328 7.79 -16.27 -2.76
N LYS A 329 8.07 -14.97 -2.62
CA LYS A 329 9.42 -14.41 -2.79
C LYS A 329 10.44 -15.00 -1.80
N ARG A 330 10.00 -15.39 -0.61
CA ARG A 330 10.83 -16.01 0.44
C ARG A 330 10.88 -17.53 0.34
N GLY A 331 10.28 -18.14 -0.70
CA GLY A 331 10.28 -19.59 -0.93
C GLY A 331 9.23 -20.37 -0.12
N LYS A 332 8.33 -19.69 0.62
CA LYS A 332 7.22 -20.33 1.37
C LYS A 332 6.02 -20.61 0.45
N HIS A 333 6.25 -21.37 -0.64
CA HIS A 333 5.30 -21.54 -1.75
C HIS A 333 3.98 -22.18 -1.34
N ASP A 334 3.99 -23.21 -0.48
CA ASP A 334 2.76 -23.88 -0.03
C ASP A 334 1.85 -22.93 0.76
N LEU A 335 2.45 -22.11 1.63
CA LEU A 335 1.71 -21.11 2.41
C LEU A 335 1.20 -19.99 1.50
N ALA A 336 2.03 -19.48 0.58
CA ALA A 336 1.62 -18.52 -0.43
C ALA A 336 0.42 -19.00 -1.24
N GLN A 337 0.42 -20.28 -1.65
CA GLN A 337 -0.71 -20.88 -2.38
C GLN A 337 -1.99 -20.95 -1.53
N ARG A 338 -1.89 -21.22 -0.23
CA ARG A 338 -3.07 -21.20 0.68
C ARG A 338 -3.68 -19.82 0.73
N TYR A 339 -2.90 -18.74 0.89
CA TYR A 339 -3.39 -17.37 0.88
C TYR A 339 -3.92 -16.96 -0.50
N ALA A 340 -3.28 -17.33 -1.58
CA ALA A 340 -3.79 -17.09 -2.93
C ALA A 340 -5.17 -17.74 -3.13
N LYS A 341 -5.36 -18.99 -2.66
CA LYS A 341 -6.69 -19.65 -2.66
C LYS A 341 -7.71 -18.89 -1.83
N GLY A 342 -7.33 -18.32 -0.68
CA GLY A 342 -8.19 -17.45 0.14
C GLY A 342 -8.66 -16.23 -0.64
N VAL A 343 -7.75 -15.53 -1.32
CA VAL A 343 -8.07 -14.39 -2.20
C VAL A 343 -9.05 -14.80 -3.31
N HIS A 344 -8.79 -15.92 -3.99
CA HIS A 344 -9.72 -16.42 -5.02
C HIS A 344 -11.09 -16.78 -4.45
N SER A 345 -11.14 -17.40 -3.27
CA SER A 345 -12.40 -17.78 -2.61
C SER A 345 -13.22 -16.55 -2.24
N ALA A 346 -12.59 -15.51 -1.69
CA ALA A 346 -13.25 -14.24 -1.40
C ALA A 346 -13.84 -13.59 -2.66
N ASN A 347 -13.07 -13.55 -3.74
CA ASN A 347 -13.50 -12.96 -5.00
C ASN A 347 -14.69 -13.71 -5.66
N ARG A 348 -14.86 -15.00 -5.34
CA ARG A 348 -15.96 -15.84 -5.86
C ARG A 348 -17.26 -15.68 -5.10
N LEU A 349 -17.24 -15.09 -3.91
CA LEU A 349 -18.46 -14.90 -3.13
C LEU A 349 -19.52 -14.15 -3.93
N GLU A 350 -20.78 -14.47 -3.64
CA GLU A 350 -21.91 -13.75 -4.20
C GLU A 350 -22.20 -12.50 -3.37
N LYS A 351 -22.41 -11.38 -4.04
CA LYS A 351 -22.90 -10.15 -3.44
C LYS A 351 -23.90 -9.51 -4.42
N ASP A 352 -25.05 -9.10 -3.90
CA ASP A 352 -26.10 -8.41 -4.68
C ASP A 352 -26.54 -9.17 -5.95
N GLY A 353 -26.61 -10.52 -5.88
CA GLY A 353 -26.99 -11.39 -6.98
C GLY A 353 -25.90 -11.62 -8.03
N ARG A 354 -24.67 -11.12 -7.80
CA ARG A 354 -23.52 -11.33 -8.67
C ARG A 354 -22.56 -12.35 -8.03
N ALA A 355 -22.44 -13.52 -8.61
CA ALA A 355 -21.33 -14.44 -8.36
C ALA A 355 -20.03 -13.84 -8.92
N TRP A 356 -18.89 -14.16 -8.31
CA TRP A 356 -17.62 -13.48 -8.60
C TRP A 356 -17.74 -11.97 -8.37
N SER A 357 -18.18 -11.64 -7.16
CA SER A 357 -18.47 -10.25 -6.82
C SER A 357 -17.23 -9.37 -6.67
N PHE A 358 -16.04 -9.95 -6.45
CA PHE A 358 -14.81 -9.20 -6.19
C PHE A 358 -15.04 -8.11 -5.15
N PRO A 359 -15.43 -8.48 -3.90
CA PRO A 359 -15.74 -7.50 -2.86
C PRO A 359 -14.50 -6.70 -2.47
N GLU A 360 -14.71 -5.50 -1.97
CA GLU A 360 -13.63 -4.65 -1.47
C GLU A 360 -12.95 -5.31 -0.29
N TYR A 361 -13.74 -5.80 0.68
CA TYR A 361 -13.29 -6.57 1.85
C TYR A 361 -14.38 -7.56 2.30
N LEU A 362 -14.04 -8.43 3.25
CA LEU A 362 -15.01 -9.25 3.97
C LEU A 362 -15.09 -8.75 5.41
N HIS A 363 -16.29 -8.83 6.01
CA HIS A 363 -16.47 -8.56 7.43
C HIS A 363 -15.63 -9.54 8.28
N GLY A 364 -14.84 -9.02 9.23
CA GLY A 364 -13.84 -9.80 9.97
C GLY A 364 -14.38 -10.98 10.79
N GLN A 365 -15.65 -10.97 11.17
CA GLN A 365 -16.26 -12.08 11.93
C GLN A 365 -17.21 -12.95 11.11
N THR A 366 -18.07 -12.31 10.29
CA THR A 366 -19.11 -13.05 9.56
C THR A 366 -18.61 -13.58 8.23
N HIS A 367 -17.48 -13.06 7.76
CA HIS A 367 -16.89 -13.31 6.43
C HIS A 367 -17.84 -12.94 5.28
N ALA A 368 -18.86 -12.13 5.55
CA ALA A 368 -19.75 -11.60 4.51
C ALA A 368 -18.98 -10.64 3.59
N PRO A 369 -19.25 -10.66 2.28
CA PRO A 369 -18.66 -9.72 1.33
C PRO A 369 -19.21 -8.31 1.52
N GLU A 370 -18.32 -7.34 1.75
CA GLU A 370 -18.64 -5.96 2.09
C GLU A 370 -17.93 -4.95 1.16
N GLY A 371 -18.22 -3.67 1.39
CA GLY A 371 -17.66 -2.58 0.61
C GLY A 371 -18.15 -2.54 -0.83
N THR A 372 -17.40 -1.89 -1.69
CA THR A 372 -17.71 -1.76 -3.12
C THR A 372 -17.47 -3.09 -3.86
N SER A 373 -18.37 -3.38 -4.83
CA SER A 373 -18.33 -4.61 -5.61
C SER A 373 -18.88 -4.34 -7.03
N PRO A 374 -18.21 -4.84 -8.10
CA PRO A 374 -16.88 -5.45 -8.09
C PRO A 374 -15.76 -4.41 -7.99
N MET A 375 -14.71 -4.72 -7.24
CA MET A 375 -13.52 -3.87 -7.12
C MET A 375 -12.39 -4.32 -8.06
N GLY A 376 -11.80 -3.35 -8.76
CA GLY A 376 -10.68 -3.59 -9.67
C GLY A 376 -9.45 -4.11 -8.96
N TRP A 377 -9.10 -3.57 -7.81
CA TRP A 377 -7.94 -4.03 -7.02
C TRP A 377 -8.14 -5.41 -6.38
N SER A 378 -9.39 -5.84 -6.10
CA SER A 378 -9.65 -7.22 -5.66
C SER A 378 -9.41 -8.22 -6.78
N ALA A 379 -9.73 -7.83 -8.03
CA ALA A 379 -9.33 -8.62 -9.20
C ALA A 379 -7.82 -8.59 -9.42
N ALA A 380 -7.16 -7.46 -9.20
CA ALA A 380 -5.71 -7.32 -9.24
C ALA A 380 -5.03 -8.19 -8.16
N ALA A 381 -5.60 -8.23 -6.95
CA ALA A 381 -5.12 -9.09 -5.86
C ALA A 381 -5.03 -10.56 -6.27
N ALA A 382 -6.05 -11.07 -6.96
CA ALA A 382 -6.03 -12.45 -7.47
C ALA A 382 -4.87 -12.69 -8.46
N VAL A 383 -4.61 -11.73 -9.35
CA VAL A 383 -3.49 -11.82 -10.31
C VAL A 383 -2.15 -11.73 -9.58
N ILE A 384 -1.98 -10.79 -8.65
CA ILE A 384 -0.75 -10.62 -7.87
C ILE A 384 -0.41 -11.92 -7.12
N ALA A 385 -1.39 -12.48 -6.39
CA ALA A 385 -1.17 -13.69 -5.61
C ALA A 385 -0.86 -14.91 -6.50
N GLU A 386 -1.61 -15.10 -7.59
CA GLU A 386 -1.42 -16.24 -8.50
C GLU A 386 -0.08 -16.16 -9.25
N GLU A 387 0.27 -14.98 -9.79
CA GLU A 387 1.51 -14.82 -10.53
C GLU A 387 2.75 -14.90 -9.60
N ALA A 388 2.60 -14.46 -8.32
CA ALA A 388 3.65 -14.67 -7.33
C ALA A 388 3.89 -16.17 -7.05
N VAL A 389 2.83 -16.97 -6.90
CA VAL A 389 2.95 -18.43 -6.74
C VAL A 389 3.61 -19.07 -7.96
N ARG A 390 3.40 -18.51 -9.17
CA ARG A 390 4.09 -18.93 -10.40
C ARG A 390 5.53 -18.44 -10.54
N GLY A 391 6.03 -17.69 -9.57
CA GLY A 391 7.40 -17.22 -9.53
C GLY A 391 7.65 -15.83 -10.15
N LYS A 392 6.59 -15.08 -10.58
CA LYS A 392 6.73 -13.68 -10.95
C LYS A 392 6.73 -12.82 -9.69
N THR A 393 7.53 -11.76 -9.66
CA THR A 393 7.66 -10.89 -8.50
C THR A 393 7.20 -9.47 -8.81
N LEU A 394 6.43 -8.88 -7.88
CA LEU A 394 6.28 -7.43 -7.79
C LEU A 394 7.62 -6.80 -7.41
N PHE A 395 7.90 -5.62 -7.93
CA PHE A 395 9.09 -4.84 -7.58
C PHE A 395 10.40 -5.58 -7.91
N GLN A 396 10.59 -5.87 -9.19
CA GLN A 396 11.82 -6.51 -9.71
C GLN A 396 13.05 -5.60 -9.62
#